data_c904dba7d67b4d163acfc82556fad32c
#
_entry.id   c904dba7d67b4d163acfc82556fad32c
#
_cell.length_a   1.000
_cell.length_b   1.000
_cell.length_c   1.000
_cell.angle_alpha   90.00
_cell.angle_beta   90.00
_cell.angle_gamma   90.00
#
_symmetry.space_group_name_H-M   'P 1'
#
loop_
_entity.id
_entity.type
_entity.pdbx_description
1 polymer ?
#
loop_
_entity_poly.entity_id
_entity_poly.type
_entity_poly.pdbx_seq_one_letter_code
_entity_poly.pdbx_strand_id
1 'polypeptide(L)'
;WPPKGLDAKSNILHDQKGIWLFPTKVARGQHWLPTFAVAGGTAGLIAADPHDAPHFRRTGDFHSFNRVFSGRNTGLATTLLPVSFYALGLIRKDPYQQKTSLLAGEALADSLILTTVMKVSTLRLRPSDIPPQGDFSDTFFRRRQSISSGSFPSGHTMAAFSVATVFARRYGKHRWVPWVAYGAAGVIGFSRVSLQSSGVGAPP
;
A
#
# COMPACT_ATOMS: atom_id res chain seq x y z
N TRP A 1 5.86 4.10 21.90
CA TRP A 1 6.45 4.76 20.74
C TRP A 1 7.39 5.83 21.26
N PRO A 2 8.72 5.71 21.13
CA PRO A 2 9.65 6.71 21.60
C PRO A 2 9.41 8.05 20.87
N PRO A 3 9.60 9.17 21.53
CA PRO A 3 9.53 10.47 20.89
C PRO A 3 10.66 10.57 19.88
N LYS A 4 10.32 10.52 18.58
CA LYS A 4 11.25 10.80 17.50
C LYS A 4 11.57 12.28 17.47
N GLY A 5 12.82 12.63 17.26
CA GLY A 5 13.23 14.01 16.99
C GLY A 5 12.52 14.58 15.75
N LEU A 6 12.68 15.88 15.52
CA LEU A 6 12.10 16.55 14.34
C LEU A 6 12.92 16.33 13.06
N ASP A 7 14.03 15.58 13.13
CA ASP A 7 14.86 15.26 11.97
C ASP A 7 14.26 14.08 11.18
N ALA A 8 13.45 14.41 10.16
CA ALA A 8 12.79 13.43 9.31
C ALA A 8 13.79 12.50 8.59
N LYS A 9 14.97 12.98 8.20
CA LYS A 9 15.99 12.14 7.53
C LYS A 9 16.51 11.05 8.47
N SER A 10 16.85 11.43 9.70
CA SER A 10 17.31 10.48 10.73
C SER A 10 16.24 9.46 11.07
N ASN A 11 14.98 9.90 11.16
CA ASN A 11 13.85 9.02 11.44
C ASN A 11 13.63 8.00 10.32
N ILE A 12 13.61 8.44 9.05
CA ILE A 12 13.46 7.55 7.89
C ILE A 12 14.61 6.53 7.83
N LEU A 13 15.86 6.94 8.00
CA LEU A 13 16.99 6.01 8.00
C LEU A 13 16.90 4.97 9.13
N HIS A 14 16.48 5.39 10.31
CA HIS A 14 16.28 4.48 11.44
C HIS A 14 15.15 3.48 11.18
N ASP A 15 14.04 3.93 10.62
CA ASP A 15 12.89 3.10 10.29
C ASP A 15 13.22 2.12 9.17
N GLN A 16 13.90 2.57 8.11
CA GLN A 16 14.41 1.69 7.05
C GLN A 16 15.33 0.60 7.61
N LYS A 17 16.27 0.95 8.48
CA LYS A 17 17.11 -0.05 9.16
C LYS A 17 16.25 -1.07 9.93
N GLY A 18 15.23 -0.61 10.65
CA GLY A 18 14.29 -1.47 11.37
C GLY A 18 13.51 -2.41 10.45
N ILE A 19 13.06 -1.91 9.30
CA ILE A 19 12.32 -2.67 8.29
C ILE A 19 13.21 -3.75 7.67
N TRP A 20 14.41 -3.38 7.22
CA TRP A 20 15.34 -4.33 6.57
C TRP A 20 15.94 -5.36 7.54
N LEU A 21 16.01 -5.04 8.83
CA LEU A 21 16.43 -5.99 9.87
C LEU A 21 15.26 -6.82 10.44
N PHE A 22 14.01 -6.55 10.01
CA PHE A 22 12.83 -7.29 10.50
C PHE A 22 12.93 -8.81 10.26
N PRO A 23 13.41 -9.32 9.09
CA PRO A 23 13.57 -10.74 8.87
C PRO A 23 14.45 -11.42 9.93
N THR A 24 15.47 -10.74 10.43
CA THR A 24 16.34 -11.29 11.49
C THR A 24 15.61 -11.44 12.82
N LYS A 25 14.64 -10.57 13.11
CA LYS A 25 13.79 -10.67 14.30
C LYS A 25 12.82 -11.84 14.21
N VAL A 26 12.26 -12.05 13.01
CA VAL A 26 11.40 -13.23 12.74
C VAL A 26 12.21 -14.52 12.87
N ALA A 27 13.42 -14.57 12.33
CA ALA A 27 14.32 -15.72 12.46
C ALA A 27 14.69 -16.04 13.92
N ARG A 28 14.65 -15.03 14.81
CA ARG A 28 14.82 -15.18 16.26
C ARG A 28 13.53 -15.54 17.01
N GLY A 29 12.45 -15.92 16.30
CA GLY A 29 11.18 -16.30 16.89
C GLY A 29 10.27 -15.13 17.31
N GLN A 30 10.62 -13.87 16.95
CA GLN A 30 9.79 -12.71 17.26
C GLN A 30 8.80 -12.46 16.13
N HIS A 31 7.55 -12.11 16.47
CA HIS A 31 6.50 -11.74 15.53
C HIS A 31 6.21 -12.77 14.42
N TRP A 32 6.53 -14.05 14.64
CA TRP A 32 6.37 -15.10 13.64
C TRP A 32 4.90 -15.29 13.21
N LEU A 33 3.96 -15.29 14.18
CA LEU A 33 2.54 -15.52 13.89
C LEU A 33 1.94 -14.47 12.93
N PRO A 34 2.04 -13.14 13.19
CA PRO A 34 1.55 -12.15 12.24
C PRO A 34 2.31 -12.18 10.91
N THR A 35 3.60 -12.51 10.93
CA THR A 35 4.39 -12.60 9.69
C THR A 35 3.92 -13.75 8.81
N PHE A 36 3.72 -14.95 9.39
CA PHE A 36 3.20 -16.10 8.63
C PHE A 36 1.75 -15.91 8.20
N ALA A 37 0.92 -15.23 9.00
CA ALA A 37 -0.45 -14.90 8.59
C ALA A 37 -0.46 -13.98 7.37
N VAL A 38 0.38 -12.94 7.36
CA VAL A 38 0.49 -12.03 6.21
C VAL A 38 1.12 -12.73 5.00
N ALA A 39 2.19 -13.50 5.20
CA ALA A 39 2.84 -14.23 4.11
C ALA A 39 1.91 -15.29 3.51
N GLY A 40 1.20 -16.06 4.33
CA GLY A 40 0.22 -17.05 3.89
C GLY A 40 -0.97 -16.42 3.18
N GLY A 41 -1.50 -15.32 3.71
CA GLY A 41 -2.56 -14.54 3.05
C GLY A 41 -2.12 -14.00 1.69
N THR A 42 -0.88 -13.48 1.61
CA THR A 42 -0.33 -12.99 0.33
C THR A 42 -0.13 -14.13 -0.66
N ALA A 43 0.41 -15.26 -0.22
CA ALA A 43 0.58 -16.44 -1.08
C ALA A 43 -0.78 -16.98 -1.57
N GLY A 44 -1.79 -17.02 -0.69
CA GLY A 44 -3.15 -17.41 -1.06
C GLY A 44 -3.78 -16.48 -2.10
N LEU A 45 -3.62 -15.17 -1.95
CA LEU A 45 -4.09 -14.19 -2.95
C LEU A 45 -3.36 -14.34 -4.29
N ILE A 46 -2.05 -14.59 -4.28
CA ILE A 46 -1.29 -14.85 -5.51
C ILE A 46 -1.77 -16.14 -6.20
N ALA A 47 -2.07 -17.18 -5.42
CA ALA A 47 -2.61 -18.43 -5.94
C ALA A 47 -4.03 -18.27 -6.52
N ALA A 48 -4.83 -17.34 -5.99
CA ALA A 48 -6.16 -17.02 -6.49
C ALA A 48 -6.15 -16.14 -7.76
N ASP A 49 -5.08 -15.38 -8.02
CA ASP A 49 -4.95 -14.47 -9.17
C ASP A 49 -5.41 -15.07 -10.52
N PRO A 50 -5.03 -16.34 -10.89
CA PRO A 50 -5.44 -16.91 -12.16
C PRO A 50 -6.96 -17.10 -12.30
N HIS A 51 -7.67 -17.27 -11.18
CA HIS A 51 -9.13 -17.42 -11.15
C HIS A 51 -9.84 -16.07 -11.15
N ASP A 52 -9.33 -15.11 -10.41
CA ASP A 52 -9.97 -13.83 -10.17
C ASP A 52 -9.70 -12.82 -11.31
N ALA A 53 -8.50 -12.79 -11.87
CA ALA A 53 -8.12 -11.84 -12.91
C ALA A 53 -9.00 -11.93 -14.18
N PRO A 54 -9.35 -13.10 -14.71
CA PRO A 54 -10.26 -13.22 -15.86
C PRO A 54 -11.67 -12.71 -15.55
N HIS A 55 -12.17 -12.94 -14.33
CA HIS A 55 -13.50 -12.48 -13.91
C HIS A 55 -13.58 -10.96 -13.93
N PHE A 56 -12.67 -10.26 -13.25
CA PHE A 56 -12.63 -8.80 -13.21
C PHE A 56 -12.37 -8.16 -14.58
N ARG A 57 -11.70 -8.85 -15.50
CA ARG A 57 -11.47 -8.34 -16.87
C ARG A 57 -12.69 -8.41 -17.77
N ARG A 58 -13.57 -9.38 -17.53
CA ARG A 58 -14.75 -9.63 -18.37
C ARG A 58 -15.99 -8.92 -17.87
N THR A 59 -16.04 -8.53 -16.59
CA THR A 59 -17.17 -7.81 -15.98
C THR A 59 -16.93 -6.31 -15.98
N GLY A 60 -17.89 -5.53 -16.51
CA GLY A 60 -17.89 -4.06 -16.46
C GLY A 60 -18.45 -3.49 -15.14
N ASP A 61 -18.82 -4.32 -14.18
CA ASP A 61 -19.61 -3.96 -13.00
C ASP A 61 -18.92 -2.94 -12.09
N PHE A 62 -17.59 -2.91 -12.08
CA PHE A 62 -16.80 -2.01 -11.24
C PHE A 62 -16.36 -0.72 -11.94
N HIS A 63 -16.90 -0.38 -13.12
CA HIS A 63 -16.43 0.78 -13.89
C HIS A 63 -16.59 2.11 -13.13
N SER A 64 -17.75 2.35 -12.52
CA SER A 64 -18.00 3.57 -11.72
C SER A 64 -17.12 3.62 -10.48
N PHE A 65 -16.96 2.50 -9.77
CA PHE A 65 -16.07 2.37 -8.63
C PHE A 65 -14.61 2.64 -9.03
N ASN A 66 -14.14 2.05 -10.11
CA ASN A 66 -12.79 2.20 -10.62
C ASN A 66 -12.48 3.63 -11.08
N ARG A 67 -13.48 4.37 -11.59
CA ARG A 67 -13.34 5.79 -11.94
C ARG A 67 -13.06 6.64 -10.71
N VAL A 68 -13.81 6.43 -9.63
CA VAL A 68 -13.63 7.16 -8.36
C VAL A 68 -12.29 6.80 -7.71
N PHE A 69 -11.99 5.51 -7.61
CA PHE A 69 -10.77 5.00 -7.00
C PHE A 69 -9.63 4.79 -8.00
N SER A 70 -9.54 5.63 -9.03
CA SER A 70 -8.44 5.59 -10.00
C SER A 70 -7.07 5.74 -9.31
N GLY A 71 -5.99 5.31 -9.98
CA GLY A 71 -4.63 5.41 -9.44
C GLY A 71 -4.27 6.85 -9.05
N ARG A 72 -4.64 7.80 -9.89
CA ARG A 72 -4.42 9.22 -9.64
C ARG A 72 -5.18 9.71 -8.41
N ASN A 73 -6.46 9.42 -8.33
CA ASN A 73 -7.31 9.91 -7.23
C ASN A 73 -6.89 9.33 -5.88
N THR A 74 -6.63 8.02 -5.82
CA THR A 74 -6.18 7.37 -4.58
C THR A 74 -4.78 7.79 -4.17
N GLY A 75 -3.87 8.00 -5.12
CA GLY A 75 -2.54 8.55 -4.84
C GLY A 75 -2.61 9.96 -4.27
N LEU A 76 -3.41 10.82 -4.90
CA LEU A 76 -3.64 12.19 -4.40
C LEU A 76 -4.30 12.17 -3.03
N ALA A 77 -5.35 11.40 -2.82
CA ALA A 77 -6.04 11.31 -1.53
C ALA A 77 -5.09 10.86 -0.40
N THR A 78 -4.29 9.82 -0.65
CA THR A 78 -3.34 9.29 0.34
C THR A 78 -2.24 10.29 0.69
N THR A 79 -1.80 11.10 -0.30
CA THR A 79 -0.76 12.12 -0.08
C THR A 79 -1.33 13.41 0.53
N LEU A 80 -2.50 13.86 0.05
CA LEU A 80 -3.11 15.09 0.54
C LEU A 80 -3.67 14.97 1.95
N LEU A 81 -4.05 13.77 2.40
CA LEU A 81 -4.61 13.57 3.74
C LEU A 81 -3.61 13.99 4.85
N PRO A 82 -2.36 13.53 4.90
CA PRO A 82 -1.39 14.05 5.87
C PRO A 82 -1.14 15.55 5.71
N VAL A 83 -1.05 16.05 4.49
CA VAL A 83 -0.78 17.48 4.22
C VAL A 83 -1.91 18.37 4.73
N SER A 84 -3.16 18.03 4.39
CA SER A 84 -4.33 18.79 4.86
C SER A 84 -4.50 18.71 6.38
N PHE A 85 -4.20 17.54 6.95
CA PHE A 85 -4.26 17.34 8.38
C PHE A 85 -3.19 18.14 9.11
N TYR A 86 -2.00 18.32 8.51
CA TYR A 86 -0.94 19.21 9.01
C TYR A 86 -1.37 20.68 8.96
N ALA A 87 -1.92 21.12 7.84
CA ALA A 87 -2.41 22.49 7.68
C ALA A 87 -3.50 22.83 8.72
N LEU A 88 -4.44 21.91 8.94
CA LEU A 88 -5.45 22.06 10.00
C LEU A 88 -4.82 22.13 11.39
N GLY A 89 -3.78 21.33 11.65
CA GLY A 89 -3.03 21.35 12.90
C GLY A 89 -2.30 22.68 13.14
N LEU A 90 -1.82 23.34 12.08
CA LEU A 90 -1.25 24.69 12.15
C LEU A 90 -2.32 25.72 12.49
N ILE A 91 -3.47 25.70 11.81
CA ILE A 91 -4.57 26.62 12.03
C ILE A 91 -5.12 26.51 13.46
N ARG A 92 -5.28 25.27 13.95
CA ARG A 92 -5.78 24.96 15.28
C ARG A 92 -4.72 25.09 16.38
N LYS A 93 -3.46 25.35 16.01
CA LYS A 93 -2.30 25.35 16.92
C LYS A 93 -2.22 24.06 17.77
N ASP A 94 -2.56 22.92 17.16
CA ASP A 94 -2.56 21.60 17.80
C ASP A 94 -1.25 20.84 17.47
N PRO A 95 -0.29 20.77 18.41
CA PRO A 95 0.98 20.08 18.18
C PRO A 95 0.81 18.58 18.00
N TYR A 96 -0.24 17.98 18.59
CA TYR A 96 -0.50 16.56 18.48
C TYR A 96 -0.93 16.19 17.05
N GLN A 97 -1.80 17.01 16.46
CA GLN A 97 -2.26 16.88 15.09
C GLN A 97 -1.10 17.08 14.10
N GLN A 98 -0.28 18.11 14.28
CA GLN A 98 0.91 18.38 13.47
C GLN A 98 1.88 17.20 13.49
N LYS A 99 2.21 16.69 14.68
CA LYS A 99 3.10 15.54 14.84
C LYS A 99 2.53 14.27 14.22
N THR A 100 1.22 14.06 14.29
CA THR A 100 0.57 12.92 13.64
C THR A 100 0.73 12.98 12.13
N SER A 101 0.55 14.15 11.54
CA SER A 101 0.71 14.39 10.11
C SER A 101 2.14 14.13 9.62
N LEU A 102 3.13 14.62 10.38
CA LEU A 102 4.54 14.36 10.06
C LEU A 102 4.87 12.87 10.11
N LEU A 103 4.42 12.16 11.14
CA LEU A 103 4.59 10.71 11.23
C LEU A 103 3.89 9.97 10.08
N ALA A 104 2.73 10.44 9.63
CA ALA A 104 2.05 9.86 8.47
C ALA A 104 2.83 10.12 7.17
N GLY A 105 3.43 11.30 7.02
CA GLY A 105 4.33 11.62 5.92
C GLY A 105 5.60 10.78 5.91
N GLU A 106 6.23 10.56 7.07
CA GLU A 106 7.38 9.65 7.23
C GLU A 106 7.00 8.22 6.83
N ALA A 107 5.88 7.69 7.35
CA ALA A 107 5.40 6.35 7.02
C ALA A 107 5.08 6.19 5.52
N LEU A 108 4.58 7.26 4.89
CA LEU A 108 4.36 7.30 3.44
C LEU A 108 5.70 7.18 2.69
N ALA A 109 6.70 7.97 3.07
CA ALA A 109 8.03 7.92 2.46
C ALA A 109 8.69 6.54 2.62
N ASP A 110 8.63 5.96 3.81
CA ASP A 110 9.13 4.62 4.09
C ASP A 110 8.46 3.55 3.23
N SER A 111 7.13 3.63 3.08
CA SER A 111 6.37 2.70 2.24
C SER A 111 6.73 2.82 0.77
N LEU A 112 7.02 4.02 0.27
CA LEU A 112 7.43 4.26 -1.12
C LEU A 112 8.82 3.68 -1.39
N ILE A 113 9.78 3.86 -0.48
CA ILE A 113 11.12 3.29 -0.58
C ILE A 113 11.02 1.76 -0.64
N LEU A 114 10.33 1.16 0.34
CA LEU A 114 10.15 -0.30 0.40
C LEU A 114 9.45 -0.85 -0.85
N THR A 115 8.38 -0.19 -1.29
CA THR A 115 7.66 -0.58 -2.51
C THR A 115 8.56 -0.53 -3.74
N THR A 116 9.39 0.50 -3.87
CA THR A 116 10.31 0.65 -5.01
C THR A 116 11.33 -0.48 -5.03
N VAL A 117 11.95 -0.78 -3.90
CA VAL A 117 12.92 -1.88 -3.80
C VAL A 117 12.26 -3.21 -4.12
N MET A 118 11.08 -3.49 -3.57
CA MET A 118 10.36 -4.74 -3.84
C MET A 118 9.93 -4.86 -5.31
N LYS A 119 9.50 -3.78 -5.96
CA LYS A 119 9.14 -3.78 -7.39
C LYS A 119 10.35 -4.10 -8.28
N VAL A 120 11.49 -3.50 -7.96
CA VAL A 120 12.74 -3.78 -8.69
C VAL A 120 13.18 -5.24 -8.48
N SER A 121 12.97 -5.80 -7.29
CA SER A 121 13.34 -7.18 -6.99
C SER A 121 12.42 -8.21 -7.63
N THR A 122 11.11 -7.96 -7.68
CA THR A 122 10.11 -8.93 -8.15
C THR A 122 9.89 -8.86 -9.67
N LEU A 123 9.94 -7.68 -10.27
CA LEU A 123 9.70 -7.41 -11.70
C LEU A 123 8.43 -8.12 -12.25
N ARG A 124 7.43 -8.35 -11.41
CA ARG A 124 6.20 -9.06 -11.76
C ARG A 124 5.42 -8.33 -12.84
N LEU A 125 4.94 -9.07 -13.86
CA LEU A 125 4.02 -8.53 -14.87
C LEU A 125 2.70 -8.09 -14.24
N ARG A 126 2.08 -7.07 -14.83
CA ARG A 126 0.71 -6.70 -14.46
C ARG A 126 -0.28 -7.61 -15.17
N PRO A 127 -1.39 -7.97 -14.54
CA PRO A 127 -2.47 -8.66 -15.24
C PRO A 127 -2.97 -7.92 -16.49
N SER A 128 -2.89 -6.57 -16.50
CA SER A 128 -3.20 -5.73 -17.66
C SER A 128 -2.24 -5.88 -18.84
N ASP A 129 -1.02 -6.36 -18.59
CA ASP A 129 -0.01 -6.58 -19.64
C ASP A 129 -0.25 -7.90 -20.40
N ILE A 130 -1.17 -8.74 -19.91
CA ILE A 130 -1.55 -10.01 -20.52
C ILE A 130 -2.84 -9.80 -21.35
N PRO A 131 -2.90 -10.28 -22.60
CA PRO A 131 -4.14 -10.22 -23.39
C PRO A 131 -5.34 -10.84 -22.65
N PRO A 132 -6.58 -10.39 -22.88
CA PRO A 132 -7.77 -10.94 -22.19
C PRO A 132 -7.96 -12.46 -22.33
N GLN A 133 -7.45 -13.04 -23.43
CA GLN A 133 -7.47 -14.48 -23.71
C GLN A 133 -6.16 -15.16 -23.33
N GLY A 134 -5.17 -14.41 -22.81
CA GLY A 134 -3.88 -14.93 -22.44
C GLY A 134 -3.90 -15.79 -21.18
N ASP A 135 -2.82 -16.52 -20.95
CA ASP A 135 -2.65 -17.35 -19.77
C ASP A 135 -2.20 -16.50 -18.57
N PHE A 136 -3.02 -16.48 -17.53
CA PHE A 136 -2.77 -15.77 -16.28
C PHE A 136 -2.03 -16.61 -15.22
N SER A 137 -1.77 -17.89 -15.52
CA SER A 137 -1.17 -18.83 -14.56
C SER A 137 0.26 -18.49 -14.18
N ASP A 138 0.98 -17.72 -15.03
CA ASP A 138 2.42 -17.48 -14.89
C ASP A 138 2.79 -16.00 -14.74
N THR A 139 1.90 -15.18 -14.16
CA THR A 139 2.16 -13.74 -13.98
C THR A 139 3.34 -13.45 -13.05
N PHE A 140 3.65 -14.35 -12.13
CA PHE A 140 4.69 -14.13 -11.12
C PHE A 140 6.09 -14.47 -11.64
N PHE A 141 6.23 -15.46 -12.52
CA PHE A 141 7.51 -15.93 -13.06
C PHE A 141 7.91 -15.23 -14.36
N ARG A 142 6.97 -14.66 -15.08
CA ARG A 142 7.26 -13.81 -16.25
C ARG A 142 7.74 -12.44 -15.82
N ARG A 143 9.03 -12.19 -16.04
CA ARG A 143 9.66 -10.93 -15.67
C ARG A 143 9.50 -9.89 -16.78
N ARG A 144 9.18 -8.66 -16.40
CA ARG A 144 9.17 -7.53 -17.32
C ARG A 144 10.60 -7.03 -17.55
N GLN A 145 10.91 -6.60 -18.78
CA GLN A 145 12.22 -6.06 -19.13
C GLN A 145 12.47 -4.64 -18.58
N SER A 146 11.43 -3.94 -18.14
CA SER A 146 11.55 -2.56 -17.62
C SER A 146 11.39 -2.49 -16.11
N ILE A 147 12.38 -1.92 -15.45
CA ILE A 147 12.49 -1.76 -13.99
C ILE A 147 11.35 -0.91 -13.39
N SER A 148 10.80 0.04 -14.16
CA SER A 148 9.82 1.03 -13.64
C SER A 148 8.39 0.52 -13.52
N SER A 149 8.08 -0.70 -13.95
CA SER A 149 6.72 -1.14 -14.17
C SER A 149 6.28 -2.41 -13.44
N GLY A 150 7.03 -2.86 -12.42
CA GLY A 150 6.64 -3.99 -11.58
C GLY A 150 5.26 -3.81 -10.93
N SER A 151 4.43 -4.87 -10.92
CA SER A 151 3.07 -4.83 -10.36
C SER A 151 3.00 -5.13 -8.87
N PHE A 152 3.99 -5.79 -8.30
CA PHE A 152 3.99 -6.23 -6.91
C PHE A 152 5.16 -5.61 -6.12
N PRO A 153 4.91 -5.14 -4.90
CA PRO A 153 3.60 -4.92 -4.28
C PRO A 153 2.89 -3.64 -4.79
N SER A 154 1.59 -3.52 -4.51
CA SER A 154 0.84 -2.32 -4.84
C SER A 154 1.27 -1.14 -3.96
N GLY A 155 1.91 -0.12 -4.57
CA GLY A 155 2.37 1.07 -3.84
C GLY A 155 1.23 1.86 -3.19
N HIS A 156 0.07 1.96 -3.86
CA HIS A 156 -1.09 2.64 -3.31
C HIS A 156 -1.64 1.93 -2.06
N THR A 157 -1.69 0.61 -2.10
CA THR A 157 -2.14 -0.20 -0.96
C THR A 157 -1.17 -0.05 0.21
N MET A 158 0.13 -0.18 -0.04
CA MET A 158 1.14 -0.03 1.01
C MET A 158 1.10 1.37 1.64
N ALA A 159 1.04 2.41 0.82
CA ALA A 159 0.94 3.80 1.28
C ALA A 159 -0.34 4.03 2.11
N ALA A 160 -1.50 3.55 1.64
CA ALA A 160 -2.76 3.69 2.35
C ALA A 160 -2.74 3.00 3.72
N PHE A 161 -2.25 1.76 3.80
CA PHE A 161 -2.14 1.04 5.07
C PHE A 161 -1.10 1.65 6.02
N SER A 162 0.01 2.18 5.51
CA SER A 162 1.00 2.88 6.33
C SER A 162 0.41 4.11 6.99
N VAL A 163 -0.26 4.97 6.21
CA VAL A 163 -0.95 6.16 6.73
C VAL A 163 -2.06 5.76 7.69
N ALA A 164 -2.91 4.79 7.33
CA ALA A 164 -3.99 4.29 8.17
C ALA A 164 -3.47 3.79 9.53
N THR A 165 -2.34 3.10 9.54
CA THR A 165 -1.71 2.59 10.79
C THR A 165 -1.28 3.73 11.71
N VAL A 166 -0.73 4.81 11.17
CA VAL A 166 -0.37 5.99 11.98
C VAL A 166 -1.61 6.59 12.63
N PHE A 167 -2.67 6.85 11.85
CA PHE A 167 -3.90 7.41 12.38
C PHE A 167 -4.58 6.46 13.38
N ALA A 168 -4.69 5.18 13.07
CA ALA A 168 -5.27 4.18 13.94
C ALA A 168 -4.56 4.09 15.30
N ARG A 169 -3.22 4.17 15.31
CA ARG A 169 -2.43 4.14 16.56
C ARG A 169 -2.48 5.44 17.33
N ARG A 170 -2.44 6.58 16.63
CA ARG A 170 -2.43 7.90 17.28
C ARG A 170 -3.79 8.25 17.87
N TYR A 171 -4.87 7.90 17.17
CA TYR A 171 -6.25 8.18 17.59
C TYR A 171 -6.99 6.93 18.08
N GLY A 172 -6.28 5.87 18.43
CA GLY A 172 -6.85 4.58 18.88
C GLY A 172 -7.69 4.64 20.15
N LYS A 173 -7.63 5.75 20.90
CA LYS A 173 -8.56 6.01 22.03
C LYS A 173 -10.01 6.09 21.54
N HIS A 174 -10.25 6.53 20.34
CA HIS A 174 -11.56 6.51 19.68
C HIS A 174 -11.71 5.19 18.94
N ARG A 175 -12.46 4.26 19.50
CA ARG A 175 -12.61 2.87 19.02
C ARG A 175 -13.00 2.74 17.53
N TRP A 176 -13.68 3.73 16.97
CA TRP A 176 -14.09 3.74 15.57
C TRP A 176 -12.95 4.11 14.59
N VAL A 177 -11.94 4.89 15.04
CA VAL A 177 -10.88 5.40 14.16
C VAL A 177 -10.08 4.28 13.50
N PRO A 178 -9.61 3.24 14.20
CA PRO A 178 -8.92 2.12 13.55
C PRO A 178 -9.77 1.44 12.47
N TRP A 179 -11.07 1.24 12.73
CA TRP A 179 -11.98 0.61 11.77
C TRP A 179 -12.15 1.44 10.50
N VAL A 180 -12.35 2.75 10.63
CA VAL A 180 -12.46 3.66 9.48
C VAL A 180 -11.15 3.74 8.72
N ALA A 181 -10.01 3.88 9.43
CA ALA A 181 -8.70 4.00 8.80
C ALA A 181 -8.33 2.74 8.01
N TYR A 182 -8.46 1.57 8.61
CA TYR A 182 -8.17 0.31 7.92
C TYR A 182 -9.24 -0.07 6.89
N GLY A 183 -10.50 0.28 7.12
CA GLY A 183 -11.58 0.11 6.15
C GLY A 183 -11.32 0.91 4.88
N ALA A 184 -10.94 2.18 5.01
CA ALA A 184 -10.58 3.02 3.87
C ALA A 184 -9.34 2.47 3.12
N ALA A 185 -8.31 2.04 3.84
CA ALA A 185 -7.14 1.41 3.24
C ALA A 185 -7.50 0.09 2.53
N GLY A 186 -8.42 -0.70 3.09
CA GLY A 186 -8.95 -1.92 2.48
C GLY A 186 -9.70 -1.66 1.17
N VAL A 187 -10.54 -0.61 1.12
CA VAL A 187 -11.23 -0.18 -0.10
C VAL A 187 -10.23 0.23 -1.18
N ILE A 188 -9.18 0.98 -0.81
CA ILE A 188 -8.09 1.33 -1.74
C ILE A 188 -7.38 0.06 -2.22
N GLY A 189 -7.08 -0.89 -1.35
CA GLY A 189 -6.47 -2.17 -1.71
C GLY A 189 -7.33 -2.95 -2.71
N PHE A 190 -8.62 -3.09 -2.43
CA PHE A 190 -9.58 -3.76 -3.31
C PHE A 190 -9.66 -3.06 -4.68
N SER A 191 -9.69 -1.72 -4.70
CA SER A 191 -9.70 -0.99 -5.96
C SER A 191 -8.47 -1.28 -6.84
N ARG A 192 -7.32 -1.63 -6.25
CA ARG A 192 -6.12 -2.01 -7.03
C ARG A 192 -6.29 -3.36 -7.69
N VAL A 193 -6.92 -4.33 -7.02
CA VAL A 193 -7.24 -5.63 -7.62
C VAL A 193 -8.21 -5.44 -8.79
N SER A 194 -9.30 -4.73 -8.57
CA SER A 194 -10.31 -4.44 -9.58
C SER A 194 -9.74 -3.66 -10.79
N LEU A 195 -8.93 -2.61 -10.57
CA LEU A 195 -8.33 -1.81 -11.64
C LEU A 195 -7.27 -2.55 -12.45
N GLN A 196 -6.40 -3.31 -11.77
CA GLN A 196 -5.35 -4.08 -12.47
C GLN A 196 -5.94 -5.19 -13.32
N SER A 197 -7.07 -5.74 -12.90
CA SER A 197 -7.77 -6.79 -13.62
C SER A 197 -8.64 -6.25 -14.75
N SER A 198 -9.24 -5.08 -14.61
CA SER A 198 -10.19 -4.53 -15.60
C SER A 198 -9.55 -3.85 -16.83
N GLY A 199 -8.24 -3.69 -16.87
CA GLY A 199 -7.53 -3.06 -18.00
C GLY A 199 -7.83 -1.56 -18.23
N VAL A 200 -8.66 -0.95 -17.38
CA VAL A 200 -9.16 0.45 -17.52
C VAL A 200 -8.09 1.49 -17.15
N GLY A 201 -6.86 1.11 -16.94
CA GLY A 201 -5.81 2.02 -16.47
C GLY A 201 -4.71 2.36 -17.48
N ALA A 202 -4.78 1.86 -18.71
CA ALA A 202 -3.87 2.27 -19.76
C ALA A 202 -4.52 3.41 -20.56
N PRO A 203 -3.96 4.65 -20.54
CA PRO A 203 -4.29 5.62 -21.59
C PRO A 203 -3.85 5.06 -22.95
N PRO A 204 -4.54 5.42 -24.02
CA PRO A 204 -4.17 5.02 -25.37
C PRO A 204 -2.76 5.48 -25.72
#